data_06988d52ab00e8fa1276a1a480a83310
#
_entry.id   06988d52ab00e8fa1276a1a480a83310
#
_cell.length_a   1.000
_cell.length_b   1.000
_cell.length_c   1.000
_cell.angle_alpha   90.00
_cell.angle_beta   90.00
_cell.angle_gamma   90.00
#
_symmetry.space_group_name_H-M   'P 1'
#
loop_
_entity.id
_entity.type
_entity.pdbx_description
1 polymer ?
#
loop_
_entity_poly.entity_id
_entity_poly.type
_entity_poly.pdbx_seq_one_letter_code
_entity_poly.pdbx_strand_id
1 'polypeptide(L)'
;MPLSPPVGRQHLHTRRVTCQGFYREDGLWDIEGRITDEKTYEHANEWRGPLKPGDYVHDMSIRLTLDHRFTIVDVEAVTDSSPYSMCGDITPNYRKLIGLRIGPGFTRAVKERLGGVHGCTHLVELLGPVATTAFQTAGSRKAS
;
A
#
# COMPACT_ATOMS: atom_id res chain seq x y z
N MET A 1 -18.52 19.78 2.16
CA MET A 1 -18.11 21.07 2.79
C MET A 1 -16.59 21.12 2.87
N PRO A 2 -15.97 22.15 2.40
CA PRO A 2 -14.52 22.31 2.59
C PRO A 2 -14.20 22.54 4.06
N LEU A 3 -12.96 22.27 4.44
CA LEU A 3 -12.49 22.59 5.78
C LEU A 3 -12.49 24.13 5.96
N SER A 4 -12.67 24.57 7.19
CA SER A 4 -12.55 25.99 7.51
C SER A 4 -11.14 26.51 7.24
N PRO A 5 -10.95 27.82 7.03
CA PRO A 5 -9.63 28.39 6.84
C PRO A 5 -8.70 28.03 8.01
N PRO A 6 -7.48 27.59 7.74
CA PRO A 6 -6.56 27.22 8.82
C PRO A 6 -5.94 28.45 9.50
N VAL A 7 -5.48 28.25 10.70
CA VAL A 7 -4.60 29.22 11.38
C VAL A 7 -3.23 29.17 10.69
N GLY A 8 -2.44 30.24 10.83
CA GLY A 8 -1.06 30.28 10.34
C GLY A 8 -0.28 29.04 10.81
N ARG A 9 0.35 28.35 9.85
CA ARG A 9 0.96 27.03 10.11
C ARG A 9 2.05 26.74 9.10
N GLN A 10 2.87 25.73 9.41
CA GLN A 10 3.91 25.26 8.52
C GLN A 10 3.62 23.85 8.07
N HIS A 11 3.64 23.59 6.77
CA HIS A 11 3.52 22.24 6.22
C HIS A 11 4.83 21.48 6.45
N LEU A 12 4.77 20.32 7.08
CA LEU A 12 5.96 19.55 7.46
C LEU A 12 6.04 18.18 6.78
N HIS A 13 4.93 17.53 6.52
CA HIS A 13 4.91 16.16 6.02
C HIS A 13 3.72 15.92 5.10
N THR A 14 3.93 15.15 4.05
CA THR A 14 2.85 14.69 3.18
C THR A 14 2.92 13.19 3.03
N ARG A 15 1.83 12.52 3.31
CA ARG A 15 1.61 11.11 2.96
C ARG A 15 0.54 11.04 1.89
N ARG A 16 0.84 10.30 0.82
CA ARG A 16 -0.13 10.02 -0.25
C ARG A 16 -0.37 8.53 -0.34
N VAL A 17 -1.63 8.16 -0.41
CA VAL A 17 -2.05 6.78 -0.66
C VAL A 17 -2.92 6.81 -1.91
N THR A 18 -2.50 6.07 -2.93
CA THR A 18 -3.22 5.98 -4.19
C THR A 18 -3.56 4.53 -4.44
N CYS A 19 -4.83 4.24 -4.69
CA CYS A 19 -5.29 2.89 -5.01
C CYS A 19 -6.05 2.92 -6.32
N GLN A 20 -5.81 1.91 -7.17
CA GLN A 20 -6.48 1.77 -8.46
C GLN A 20 -6.92 0.33 -8.64
N GLY A 21 -8.10 0.15 -9.22
CA GLY A 21 -8.64 -1.17 -9.49
C GLY A 21 -8.82 -1.40 -10.97
N PHE A 22 -8.47 -2.61 -11.43
CA PHE A 22 -8.52 -2.99 -12.83
C PHE A 22 -9.23 -4.35 -12.99
N TYR A 23 -10.06 -4.46 -14.02
CA TYR A 23 -10.59 -5.73 -14.44
C TYR A 23 -9.76 -6.25 -15.62
N ARG A 24 -9.18 -7.43 -15.48
CA ARG A 24 -8.27 -7.98 -16.46
C ARG A 24 -9.03 -8.72 -17.57
N GLU A 25 -8.38 -8.87 -18.71
CA GLU A 25 -8.94 -9.61 -19.84
C GLU A 25 -9.15 -11.10 -19.53
N ASP A 26 -8.37 -11.65 -18.58
CA ASP A 26 -8.50 -13.04 -18.16
C ASP A 26 -9.56 -13.26 -17.06
N GLY A 27 -10.31 -12.20 -16.71
CA GLY A 27 -11.38 -12.29 -15.72
C GLY A 27 -10.95 -12.11 -14.27
N LEU A 28 -9.69 -11.88 -14.04
CA LEU A 28 -9.18 -11.57 -12.70
C LEU A 28 -9.21 -10.06 -12.45
N TRP A 29 -8.95 -9.67 -11.21
CA TRP A 29 -8.91 -8.27 -10.79
C TRP A 29 -7.53 -7.93 -10.31
N ASP A 30 -6.97 -6.82 -10.77
CA ASP A 30 -5.74 -6.25 -10.19
C ASP A 30 -6.12 -5.03 -9.37
N ILE A 31 -5.68 -5.00 -8.12
CA ILE A 31 -5.80 -3.83 -7.26
C ILE A 31 -4.39 -3.38 -6.91
N GLU A 32 -4.07 -2.16 -7.28
CA GLU A 32 -2.74 -1.59 -7.05
C GLU A 32 -2.83 -0.49 -6.02
N GLY A 33 -1.86 -0.46 -5.13
CA GLY A 33 -1.75 0.58 -4.14
C GLY A 33 -0.32 1.10 -4.05
N ARG A 34 -0.19 2.40 -3.84
CA ARG A 34 1.09 3.06 -3.62
C ARG A 34 1.00 3.98 -2.42
N ILE A 35 2.01 3.95 -1.59
CA ILE A 35 2.14 4.86 -0.46
C ILE A 35 3.48 5.59 -0.57
N THR A 36 3.44 6.92 -0.46
CA THR A 36 4.63 7.76 -0.44
C THR A 36 4.60 8.69 0.75
N ASP A 37 5.76 8.94 1.32
CA ASP A 37 5.96 9.90 2.40
C ASP A 37 7.10 10.84 2.05
N GLU A 38 6.89 12.13 2.22
CA GLU A 38 7.92 13.15 2.01
C GLU A 38 7.83 14.25 3.05
N LYS A 39 8.95 14.90 3.31
CA LYS A 39 9.02 16.04 4.22
C LYS A 39 9.40 17.31 3.46
N THR A 40 9.03 18.45 4.01
CA THR A 40 9.31 19.75 3.41
C THR A 40 10.67 20.30 3.81
N TYR A 41 11.41 19.59 4.65
CA TYR A 41 12.69 20.04 5.19
C TYR A 41 13.74 18.94 5.09
N GLU A 42 15.01 19.34 5.11
CA GLU A 42 16.12 18.39 5.14
C GLU A 42 16.18 17.68 6.49
N HIS A 43 16.37 16.36 6.45
CA HIS A 43 16.49 15.54 7.64
C HIS A 43 17.50 14.42 7.44
N ALA A 44 18.10 13.97 8.54
CA ALA A 44 19.09 12.90 8.51
C ALA A 44 18.44 11.55 8.29
N ASN A 45 19.14 10.69 7.55
CA ASN A 45 18.79 9.28 7.44
C ASN A 45 20.08 8.48 7.49
N GLU A 46 20.13 7.51 8.39
CA GLU A 46 21.33 6.72 8.65
C GLU A 46 21.81 5.94 7.42
N TRP A 47 20.89 5.42 6.63
CA TRP A 47 21.22 4.53 5.51
C TRP A 47 21.41 5.27 4.18
N ARG A 48 20.71 6.37 4.00
CA ARG A 48 20.65 7.10 2.73
C ARG A 48 21.41 8.42 2.77
N GLY A 49 21.94 8.79 3.93
CA GLY A 49 22.47 10.13 4.15
C GLY A 49 21.36 11.17 4.30
N PRO A 50 21.68 12.46 4.27
CA PRO A 50 20.67 13.52 4.39
C PRO A 50 19.65 13.45 3.26
N LEU A 51 18.37 13.50 3.61
CA LEU A 51 17.28 13.61 2.66
C LEU A 51 16.91 15.08 2.50
N LYS A 52 16.76 15.50 1.26
CA LYS A 52 16.37 16.87 0.91
C LYS A 52 14.85 17.02 0.91
N PRO A 53 14.33 18.26 1.00
CA PRO A 53 12.91 18.50 0.84
C PRO A 53 12.40 17.84 -0.45
N GLY A 54 11.30 17.08 -0.33
CA GLY A 54 10.70 16.38 -1.45
C GLY A 54 11.24 15.00 -1.76
N ASP A 55 12.35 14.61 -1.15
CA ASP A 55 12.83 13.23 -1.27
C ASP A 55 11.88 12.28 -0.54
N TYR A 56 11.58 11.14 -1.14
CA TYR A 56 10.70 10.17 -0.50
C TYR A 56 11.41 9.46 0.65
N VAL A 57 10.80 9.52 1.83
CA VAL A 57 11.19 8.67 2.97
C VAL A 57 10.71 7.26 2.72
N HIS A 58 9.46 7.14 2.21
CA HIS A 58 8.87 5.87 1.80
C HIS A 58 8.30 6.01 0.40
N ASP A 59 8.48 4.98 -0.40
CA ASP A 59 7.81 4.82 -1.69
C ASP A 59 7.64 3.33 -1.91
N MET A 60 6.45 2.83 -1.65
CA MET A 60 6.13 1.41 -1.67
C MET A 60 4.89 1.17 -2.51
N SER A 61 4.89 0.07 -3.24
CA SER A 61 3.77 -0.30 -4.09
C SER A 61 3.43 -1.77 -3.94
N ILE A 62 2.16 -2.09 -4.10
CA ILE A 62 1.67 -3.48 -4.07
C ILE A 62 0.63 -3.66 -5.16
N ARG A 63 0.63 -4.84 -5.78
CA ARG A 63 -0.45 -5.31 -6.64
C ARG A 63 -0.97 -6.61 -6.08
N LEU A 64 -2.28 -6.65 -5.80
CA LEU A 64 -2.96 -7.90 -5.48
C LEU A 64 -3.78 -8.32 -6.70
N THR A 65 -3.67 -9.58 -7.09
CA THR A 65 -4.54 -10.15 -8.11
C THR A 65 -5.57 -11.03 -7.43
N LEU A 66 -6.85 -10.77 -7.71
CA LEU A 66 -7.97 -11.42 -7.06
C LEU A 66 -8.78 -12.22 -8.05
N ASP A 67 -9.32 -13.36 -7.60
CA ASP A 67 -10.33 -14.08 -8.37
C ASP A 67 -11.73 -13.50 -8.11
N HIS A 68 -12.77 -14.13 -8.68
CA HIS A 68 -14.15 -13.68 -8.56
C HIS A 68 -14.70 -13.79 -7.14
N ARG A 69 -14.03 -14.50 -6.25
CA ARG A 69 -14.39 -14.63 -4.82
C ARG A 69 -13.58 -13.69 -3.93
N PHE A 70 -12.77 -12.83 -4.52
CA PHE A 70 -11.84 -11.96 -3.81
C PHE A 70 -10.74 -12.71 -3.06
N THR A 71 -10.43 -13.91 -3.49
CA THR A 71 -9.28 -14.63 -3.00
C THR A 71 -8.03 -14.12 -3.72
N ILE A 72 -7.00 -13.83 -2.96
CA ILE A 72 -5.72 -13.38 -3.49
C ILE A 72 -5.04 -14.56 -4.19
N VAL A 73 -4.82 -14.44 -5.50
CA VAL A 73 -4.18 -15.50 -6.29
C VAL A 73 -2.75 -15.14 -6.69
N ASP A 74 -2.40 -13.86 -6.62
CA ASP A 74 -1.03 -13.40 -6.88
C ASP A 74 -0.76 -12.10 -6.15
N VAL A 75 0.51 -11.83 -5.85
CA VAL A 75 0.96 -10.64 -5.16
C VAL A 75 2.31 -10.21 -5.73
N GLU A 76 2.46 -8.92 -5.97
CA GLU A 76 3.75 -8.30 -6.24
C GLU A 76 3.89 -7.09 -5.35
N ALA A 77 5.04 -6.91 -4.70
CA ALA A 77 5.27 -5.78 -3.81
C ALA A 77 6.72 -5.30 -3.95
N VAL A 78 6.89 -4.00 -4.05
CA VAL A 78 8.21 -3.39 -4.20
C VAL A 78 8.36 -2.21 -3.25
N THR A 79 9.59 -1.98 -2.82
CA THR A 79 9.96 -0.80 -2.04
C THR A 79 10.99 -0.03 -2.85
N ASP A 80 10.61 1.16 -3.33
CA ASP A 80 11.51 2.02 -4.09
C ASP A 80 12.29 2.97 -3.18
N SER A 81 11.69 3.36 -2.04
CA SER A 81 12.37 4.17 -1.03
C SER A 81 11.94 3.72 0.36
N SER A 82 12.90 3.61 1.26
CA SER A 82 12.70 3.19 2.63
C SER A 82 13.73 3.88 3.53
N PRO A 83 13.39 4.16 4.80
CA PRO A 83 14.40 4.64 5.76
C PRO A 83 15.44 3.59 6.13
N TYR A 84 15.22 2.35 5.74
CA TYR A 84 16.13 1.23 6.00
C TYR A 84 16.97 0.92 4.77
N SER A 85 18.03 0.12 4.96
CA SER A 85 18.93 -0.27 3.88
C SER A 85 18.30 -1.22 2.84
N MET A 86 17.16 -1.82 3.18
CA MET A 86 16.49 -2.77 2.29
C MET A 86 15.53 -2.04 1.35
N CYS A 87 15.79 -2.18 0.07
CA CYS A 87 14.96 -1.67 -1.02
C CYS A 87 14.78 -2.76 -2.06
N GLY A 88 13.79 -2.59 -2.93
CA GLY A 88 13.59 -3.45 -4.08
C GLY A 88 12.43 -4.41 -3.91
N ASP A 89 12.58 -5.60 -4.45
CA ASP A 89 11.50 -6.58 -4.50
C ASP A 89 11.31 -7.26 -3.14
N ILE A 90 10.15 -7.01 -2.54
CA ILE A 90 9.74 -7.63 -1.28
C ILE A 90 8.58 -8.61 -1.48
N THR A 91 8.30 -8.96 -2.73
CA THR A 91 7.25 -9.91 -3.10
C THR A 91 7.33 -11.22 -2.30
N PRO A 92 8.52 -11.84 -2.11
CA PRO A 92 8.57 -13.12 -1.38
C PRO A 92 7.93 -13.05 0.00
N ASN A 93 8.11 -11.95 0.72
CA ASN A 93 7.52 -11.78 2.05
C ASN A 93 5.99 -11.67 1.98
N TYR A 94 5.46 -11.11 0.89
CA TYR A 94 4.04 -10.86 0.72
C TYR A 94 3.29 -12.01 0.04
N ARG A 95 4.00 -13.00 -0.52
CA ARG A 95 3.36 -14.19 -1.07
C ARG A 95 2.58 -14.98 -0.03
N LYS A 96 2.87 -14.78 1.25
CA LYS A 96 2.10 -15.35 2.36
C LYS A 96 0.64 -14.90 2.36
N LEU A 97 0.30 -13.82 1.65
CA LEU A 97 -1.08 -13.35 1.52
C LEU A 97 -1.89 -14.16 0.50
N ILE A 98 -1.24 -14.92 -0.38
CA ILE A 98 -1.92 -15.74 -1.37
C ILE A 98 -2.81 -16.75 -0.66
N GLY A 99 -4.06 -16.85 -1.11
CA GLY A 99 -5.06 -17.71 -0.51
C GLY A 99 -5.96 -17.01 0.50
N LEU A 100 -5.59 -15.83 0.97
CA LEU A 100 -6.48 -15.04 1.82
C LEU A 100 -7.59 -14.42 0.99
N ARG A 101 -8.77 -14.33 1.58
CA ARG A 101 -9.93 -13.69 0.97
C ARG A 101 -10.13 -12.30 1.58
N ILE A 102 -10.33 -11.30 0.72
CA ILE A 102 -10.68 -9.96 1.18
C ILE A 102 -12.13 -9.98 1.63
N GLY A 103 -12.35 -9.62 2.88
CA GLY A 103 -13.67 -9.63 3.50
C GLY A 103 -13.55 -9.58 5.02
N PRO A 104 -14.59 -10.00 5.76
CA PRO A 104 -14.53 -10.03 7.22
C PRO A 104 -13.32 -10.85 7.70
N GLY A 105 -12.56 -10.30 8.63
CA GLY A 105 -11.37 -10.96 9.18
C GLY A 105 -10.10 -10.81 8.35
N PHE A 106 -10.14 -10.10 7.22
CA PHE A 106 -8.96 -9.95 6.36
C PHE A 106 -7.79 -9.28 7.10
N THR A 107 -8.04 -8.16 7.78
CA THR A 107 -6.98 -7.43 8.50
C THR A 107 -6.29 -8.31 9.53
N ARG A 108 -7.07 -9.10 10.27
CA ARG A 108 -6.55 -10.02 11.27
C ARG A 108 -5.71 -11.12 10.62
N ALA A 109 -6.20 -11.68 9.53
CA ALA A 109 -5.48 -12.73 8.80
C ALA A 109 -4.15 -12.20 8.24
N VAL A 110 -4.14 -10.96 7.72
CA VAL A 110 -2.90 -10.32 7.27
C VAL A 110 -1.89 -10.20 8.39
N LYS A 111 -2.33 -9.72 9.55
CA LYS A 111 -1.43 -9.58 10.71
C LYS A 111 -0.86 -10.91 11.16
N GLU A 112 -1.65 -11.96 11.14
CA GLU A 112 -1.19 -13.30 11.49
C GLU A 112 -0.18 -13.83 10.47
N ARG A 113 -0.41 -13.61 9.18
CA ARG A 113 0.49 -14.09 8.11
C ARG A 113 1.79 -13.32 8.03
N LEU A 114 1.74 -12.00 8.26
CA LEU A 114 2.89 -11.10 8.15
C LEU A 114 3.50 -10.72 9.49
N GLY A 115 2.97 -11.22 10.59
CA GLY A 115 3.48 -10.92 11.93
C GLY A 115 4.95 -11.27 12.05
N GLY A 116 5.76 -10.35 12.61
CA GLY A 116 7.19 -10.55 12.77
C GLY A 116 8.04 -10.27 11.53
N VAL A 117 7.45 -9.88 10.41
CA VAL A 117 8.21 -9.47 9.23
C VAL A 117 8.62 -8.01 9.39
N HIS A 118 9.92 -7.76 9.47
CA HIS A 118 10.46 -6.41 9.65
C HIS A 118 10.26 -5.55 8.40
N GLY A 119 9.99 -4.26 8.61
CA GLY A 119 9.90 -3.28 7.54
C GLY A 119 8.60 -3.27 6.77
N CYS A 120 7.63 -4.09 7.16
CA CYS A 120 6.38 -4.26 6.42
C CYS A 120 5.21 -3.43 6.96
N THR A 121 5.41 -2.67 8.03
CA THR A 121 4.33 -1.92 8.70
C THR A 121 3.59 -1.00 7.73
N HIS A 122 4.32 -0.27 6.88
CA HIS A 122 3.72 0.68 5.95
C HIS A 122 2.91 0.01 4.84
N LEU A 123 3.37 -1.14 4.34
CA LEU A 123 2.60 -1.90 3.36
C LEU A 123 1.37 -2.54 3.99
N VAL A 124 1.46 -2.98 5.24
CA VAL A 124 0.29 -3.48 5.97
C VAL A 124 -0.76 -2.39 6.10
N GLU A 125 -0.35 -1.14 6.38
CA GLU A 125 -1.26 0.01 6.39
C GLU A 125 -1.92 0.23 5.03
N LEU A 126 -1.22 -0.03 3.94
CA LEU A 126 -1.73 0.14 2.58
C LEU A 126 -2.81 -0.90 2.25
N LEU A 127 -2.77 -2.08 2.85
CA LEU A 127 -3.69 -3.16 2.55
C LEU A 127 -5.15 -2.84 2.91
N GLY A 128 -5.41 -1.99 3.90
CA GLY A 128 -6.75 -1.53 4.22
C GLY A 128 -7.39 -0.77 3.05
N PRO A 129 -6.78 0.33 2.59
CA PRO A 129 -7.25 1.06 1.40
C PRO A 129 -7.33 0.19 0.15
N VAL A 130 -6.39 -0.72 -0.06
CA VAL A 130 -6.42 -1.66 -1.19
C VAL A 130 -7.65 -2.56 -1.11
N ALA A 131 -7.96 -3.10 0.05
CA ALA A 131 -9.14 -3.95 0.26
C ALA A 131 -10.44 -3.18 -0.02
N THR A 132 -10.54 -1.95 0.47
CA THR A 132 -11.69 -1.09 0.19
C THR A 132 -11.83 -0.83 -1.31
N THR A 133 -10.73 -0.56 -1.99
CA THR A 133 -10.71 -0.32 -3.43
C THR A 133 -11.17 -1.56 -4.21
N ALA A 134 -10.80 -2.76 -3.75
CA ALA A 134 -11.26 -4.00 -4.35
C ALA A 134 -12.80 -4.09 -4.39
N PHE A 135 -13.45 -3.81 -3.26
CA PHE A 135 -14.91 -3.81 -3.21
C PHE A 135 -15.52 -2.74 -4.11
N GLN A 136 -14.96 -1.54 -4.12
CA GLN A 136 -15.44 -0.46 -4.96
C GLN A 136 -15.26 -0.76 -6.45
N THR A 137 -14.14 -1.36 -6.83
CA THR A 137 -13.85 -1.71 -8.21
C THR A 137 -14.80 -2.77 -8.74
N ALA A 138 -15.00 -3.82 -7.98
CA ALA A 138 -15.82 -4.96 -8.40
C ALA A 138 -17.33 -4.74 -8.17
N GLY A 139 -17.69 -3.77 -7.34
CA GLY A 139 -19.07 -3.60 -6.89
C GLY A 139 -20.08 -3.44 -8.02
N SER A 140 -19.79 -2.65 -9.05
CA SER A 140 -20.67 -2.42 -10.17
C SER A 140 -20.62 -3.53 -11.23
N ARG A 141 -19.55 -4.32 -11.27
CA ARG A 141 -19.38 -5.39 -12.27
C ARG A 141 -19.72 -6.76 -11.73
N LYS A 142 -19.73 -6.92 -10.42
CA LYS A 142 -20.02 -8.19 -9.76
C LYS A 142 -21.46 -8.66 -9.98
N ALA A 143 -22.36 -7.74 -10.28
CA ALA A 143 -23.76 -8.03 -10.53
C ALA A 143 -24.05 -8.48 -11.98
N SER A 144 -23.06 -8.42 -12.86
CA SER A 144 -23.22 -8.77 -14.26
C SER A 144 -22.69 -10.15 -14.61
#